data_4515a19d1d9ca60af1cfe64c3d2732d7
#
_entry.id   4515a19d1d9ca60af1cfe64c3d2732d7
#
_cell.length_a   1.000
_cell.length_b   1.000
_cell.length_c   1.000
_cell.angle_alpha   90.00
_cell.angle_beta   90.00
_cell.angle_gamma   90.00
#
_symmetry.space_group_name_H-M   'P 1'
#
loop_
_entity.id
_entity.type
_entity.pdbx_description
1 polymer ?
#
loop_
_entity_poly.entity_id
_entity_poly.type
_entity_poly.pdbx_seq_one_letter_code
_entity_poly.pdbx_strand_id
1 'polypeptide(L)'
;MTEIEILLALLFFAVAVLYSSVGHAGASGYIAAMALLGFAPEQMRPTALALNLLVGGIGLFRFWRGGHVRWRNVLPFVLASAPAAFFAAQIKLPKESYSLLLGVVLLVAALGVFRSAARAERDDIESIGRRVPWLPGLLIGGGIGVLSGLTGTGGAIFLTPLLLFARWMPTREASGTSVAFVWINSLTGLAGLLHASGTLPSALPIWLVAVALGALLGTQLGLRWMPVKALRHALGVVLVIAALKLLFA
;
A
#
# COMPACT_ATOMS: atom_id res chain seq x y z
N MET A 1 7.35 21.70 16.09
CA MET A 1 6.29 20.84 15.48
C MET A 1 5.01 21.64 15.43
N THR A 2 4.38 21.68 14.27
CA THR A 2 3.07 22.28 14.12
C THR A 2 1.98 21.33 14.63
N GLU A 3 0.80 21.87 14.99
CA GLU A 3 -0.35 21.02 15.39
C GLU A 3 -0.72 20.02 14.30
N ILE A 4 -0.60 20.40 13.03
CA ILE A 4 -0.87 19.53 11.87
C ILE A 4 0.12 18.36 11.80
N GLU A 5 1.41 18.57 12.11
CA GLU A 5 2.41 17.50 12.12
C GLU A 5 2.14 16.47 13.21
N ILE A 6 1.66 16.91 14.39
CA ILE A 6 1.26 16.03 15.49
C ILE A 6 0.00 15.24 15.11
N LEU A 7 -1.00 15.92 14.55
CA LEU A 7 -2.22 15.26 14.08
C LEU A 7 -1.89 14.19 13.03
N LEU A 8 -1.00 14.49 12.08
CA LEU A 8 -0.55 13.50 11.09
C LEU A 8 0.18 12.33 11.72
N ALA A 9 1.02 12.55 12.73
CA ALA A 9 1.70 11.46 13.43
C ALA A 9 0.69 10.50 14.08
N LEU A 10 -0.37 11.03 14.70
CA LEU A 10 -1.45 10.22 15.29
C LEU A 10 -2.26 9.47 14.22
N LEU A 11 -2.60 10.15 13.12
CA LEU A 11 -3.32 9.51 12.00
C LEU A 11 -2.46 8.42 11.34
N PHE A 12 -1.19 8.67 11.12
CA PHE A 12 -0.26 7.69 10.55
C PHE A 12 -0.05 6.49 11.49
N PHE A 13 0.04 6.72 12.79
CA PHE A 13 0.06 5.65 13.78
C PHE A 13 -1.20 4.79 13.68
N ALA A 14 -2.40 5.39 13.68
CA ALA A 14 -3.67 4.68 13.58
C ALA A 14 -3.78 3.89 12.27
N VAL A 15 -3.41 4.52 11.14
CA VAL A 15 -3.34 3.86 9.83
C VAL A 15 -2.37 2.69 9.85
N ALA A 16 -1.17 2.87 10.43
CA ALA A 16 -0.18 1.80 10.51
C ALA A 16 -0.69 0.61 11.36
N VAL A 17 -1.38 0.87 12.48
CA VAL A 17 -2.04 -0.18 13.28
C VAL A 17 -3.04 -0.95 12.43
N LEU A 18 -3.95 -0.24 11.74
CA LEU A 18 -5.00 -0.87 10.92
C LEU A 18 -4.42 -1.69 9.75
N TYR A 19 -3.50 -1.12 9.00
CA TYR A 19 -2.92 -1.80 7.84
C TYR A 19 -2.04 -2.99 8.21
N SER A 20 -1.21 -2.83 9.24
CA SER A 20 -0.32 -3.91 9.70
C SER A 20 -1.07 -5.05 10.35
N SER A 21 -2.25 -4.80 10.95
CA SER A 21 -3.09 -5.87 11.49
C SER A 21 -3.66 -6.80 10.42
N VAL A 22 -3.82 -6.30 9.18
CA VAL A 22 -4.27 -7.09 8.02
C VAL A 22 -3.13 -7.47 7.07
N GLY A 23 -1.87 -7.21 7.44
CA GLY A 23 -0.69 -7.59 6.66
C GLY A 23 -0.37 -6.68 5.46
N HIS A 24 -0.74 -5.40 5.51
CA HIS A 24 -0.46 -4.41 4.48
C HIS A 24 0.43 -3.28 5.01
N ALA A 25 1.07 -2.51 4.10
CA ALA A 25 2.03 -1.47 4.48
C ALA A 25 1.42 -0.08 4.76
N GLY A 26 0.30 0.29 4.14
CA GLY A 26 -0.48 1.46 4.55
C GLY A 26 -0.40 2.73 3.69
N ALA A 27 0.38 2.77 2.60
CA ALA A 27 0.57 4.00 1.81
C ALA A 27 -0.72 4.69 1.38
N SER A 28 -1.73 3.95 0.92
CA SER A 28 -3.02 4.53 0.52
C SER A 28 -3.73 5.23 1.69
N GLY A 29 -3.61 4.70 2.90
CA GLY A 29 -4.13 5.34 4.11
C GLY A 29 -3.34 6.59 4.50
N TYR A 30 -2.00 6.57 4.38
CA TYR A 30 -1.19 7.76 4.64
C TYR A 30 -1.50 8.87 3.64
N ILE A 31 -1.62 8.54 2.35
CA ILE A 31 -2.02 9.48 1.31
C ILE A 31 -3.43 10.00 1.58
N ALA A 32 -4.38 9.14 1.96
CA ALA A 32 -5.73 9.53 2.31
C ALA A 32 -5.75 10.54 3.47
N ALA A 33 -4.98 10.29 4.53
CA ALA A 33 -4.87 11.20 5.68
C ALA A 33 -4.31 12.57 5.27
N MET A 34 -3.23 12.59 4.47
CA MET A 34 -2.65 13.83 3.96
C MET A 34 -3.60 14.57 3.00
N ALA A 35 -4.29 13.84 2.11
CA ALA A 35 -5.27 14.41 1.20
C ALA A 35 -6.45 15.07 1.93
N LEU A 36 -6.92 14.44 3.03
CA LEU A 36 -7.96 15.00 3.89
C LEU A 36 -7.53 16.29 4.58
N LEU A 37 -6.24 16.48 4.82
CA LEU A 37 -5.66 17.70 5.39
C LEU A 37 -5.20 18.70 4.32
N GLY A 38 -5.39 18.41 3.02
CA GLY A 38 -5.10 19.33 1.92
C GLY A 38 -3.62 19.42 1.52
N PHE A 39 -2.82 18.40 1.83
CA PHE A 39 -1.42 18.34 1.40
C PHE A 39 -1.27 18.24 -0.12
N ALA A 40 -0.19 18.84 -0.62
CA ALA A 40 0.13 18.79 -2.05
C ALA A 40 0.69 17.42 -2.47
N PRO A 41 0.48 16.98 -3.73
CA PRO A 41 1.00 15.71 -4.26
C PRO A 41 2.51 15.53 -4.08
N GLU A 42 3.26 16.62 -4.19
CA GLU A 42 4.72 16.66 -4.05
C GLU A 42 5.20 16.26 -2.65
N GLN A 43 4.36 16.46 -1.63
CA GLN A 43 4.62 16.06 -0.25
C GLN A 43 4.02 14.67 0.06
N MET A 44 2.83 14.37 -0.48
CA MET A 44 2.12 13.13 -0.20
C MET A 44 2.86 11.90 -0.72
N ARG A 45 3.33 11.94 -1.98
CA ARG A 45 3.96 10.79 -2.63
C ARG A 45 5.25 10.34 -1.94
N PRO A 46 6.27 11.21 -1.76
CA PRO A 46 7.53 10.78 -1.12
C PRO A 46 7.33 10.38 0.34
N THR A 47 6.46 11.07 1.08
CA THR A 47 6.13 10.73 2.46
C THR A 47 5.54 9.33 2.55
N ALA A 48 4.50 9.04 1.77
CA ALA A 48 3.82 7.75 1.81
C ALA A 48 4.76 6.60 1.42
N LEU A 49 5.61 6.78 0.41
CA LEU A 49 6.58 5.76 0.00
C LEU A 49 7.66 5.54 1.05
N ALA A 50 8.14 6.60 1.71
CA ALA A 50 9.12 6.49 2.80
C ALA A 50 8.53 5.75 4.03
N LEU A 51 7.31 6.09 4.45
CA LEU A 51 6.61 5.39 5.53
C LEU A 51 6.36 3.92 5.17
N ASN A 52 6.00 3.67 3.91
CA ASN A 52 5.79 2.32 3.39
C ASN A 52 7.05 1.45 3.40
N LEU A 53 8.23 2.02 3.17
CA LEU A 53 9.49 1.29 3.26
C LEU A 53 9.70 0.72 4.65
N LEU A 54 9.43 1.50 5.70
CA LEU A 54 9.59 1.05 7.07
C LEU A 54 8.54 -0.02 7.43
N VAL A 55 7.26 0.29 7.24
CA VAL A 55 6.16 -0.61 7.61
C VAL A 55 6.16 -1.86 6.74
N GLY A 56 6.37 -1.69 5.43
CA GLY A 56 6.50 -2.79 4.47
C GLY A 56 7.73 -3.66 4.74
N GLY A 57 8.85 -3.07 5.19
CA GLY A 57 10.05 -3.80 5.60
C GLY A 57 9.80 -4.69 6.82
N ILE A 58 9.11 -4.17 7.84
CA ILE A 58 8.69 -4.95 9.02
C ILE A 58 7.78 -6.10 8.59
N GLY A 59 6.79 -5.83 7.72
CA GLY A 59 5.89 -6.84 7.19
C GLY A 59 6.64 -7.89 6.36
N LEU A 60 7.49 -7.46 5.41
CA LEU A 60 8.29 -8.34 4.58
C LEU A 60 9.16 -9.29 5.41
N PHE A 61 9.85 -8.76 6.42
CA PHE A 61 10.67 -9.58 7.31
C PHE A 61 9.85 -10.67 8.03
N ARG A 62 8.66 -10.33 8.51
CA ARG A 62 7.77 -11.28 9.20
C ARG A 62 7.20 -12.37 8.27
N PHE A 63 6.69 -11.96 7.11
CA PHE A 63 6.16 -12.92 6.13
C PHE A 63 7.27 -13.81 5.56
N TRP A 64 8.47 -13.27 5.37
CA TRP A 64 9.63 -14.04 4.93
C TRP A 64 10.06 -15.08 5.98
N ARG A 65 10.18 -14.67 7.25
CA ARG A 65 10.49 -15.62 8.36
C ARG A 65 9.39 -16.67 8.55
N GLY A 66 8.15 -16.31 8.27
CA GLY A 66 7.01 -17.23 8.29
C GLY A 66 6.93 -18.18 7.08
N GLY A 67 7.86 -18.10 6.12
CA GLY A 67 7.87 -18.96 4.91
C GLY A 67 6.78 -18.61 3.89
N HIS A 68 6.12 -17.45 4.04
CA HIS A 68 5.02 -17.02 3.17
C HIS A 68 5.45 -16.15 1.98
N VAL A 69 6.74 -15.85 1.84
CA VAL A 69 7.31 -15.12 0.70
C VAL A 69 8.03 -16.11 -0.20
N ARG A 70 7.47 -16.37 -1.37
CA ARG A 70 8.12 -17.16 -2.41
C ARG A 70 8.60 -16.23 -3.51
N TRP A 71 9.88 -15.92 -3.54
CA TRP A 71 10.49 -15.00 -4.51
C TRP A 71 10.16 -15.35 -5.96
N ARG A 72 10.02 -16.64 -6.27
CA ARG A 72 9.60 -17.11 -7.58
C ARG A 72 8.23 -16.58 -8.02
N ASN A 73 7.33 -16.32 -7.07
CA ASN A 73 6.00 -15.75 -7.33
C ASN A 73 6.03 -14.22 -7.30
N VAL A 74 7.02 -13.61 -6.65
CA VAL A 74 7.21 -12.14 -6.59
C VAL A 74 7.86 -11.62 -7.87
N LEU A 75 8.89 -12.32 -8.37
CA LEU A 75 9.73 -11.89 -9.51
C LEU A 75 8.94 -11.49 -10.77
N PRO A 76 7.92 -12.25 -11.23
CA PRO A 76 7.18 -11.87 -12.43
C PRO A 76 6.55 -10.48 -12.34
N PHE A 77 6.10 -10.08 -11.15
CA PHE A 77 5.51 -8.77 -10.95
C PHE A 77 6.58 -7.68 -10.83
N VAL A 78 7.62 -7.93 -10.04
CA VAL A 78 8.61 -6.92 -9.66
C VAL A 78 9.51 -6.52 -10.82
N LEU A 79 9.88 -7.44 -11.69
CA LEU A 79 10.76 -7.16 -12.82
C LEU A 79 10.22 -6.09 -13.76
N ALA A 80 8.91 -6.03 -13.97
CA ALA A 80 8.29 -4.97 -14.76
C ALA A 80 7.86 -3.78 -13.90
N SER A 81 7.41 -4.02 -12.65
CA SER A 81 6.87 -2.94 -11.81
C SER A 81 7.96 -2.01 -11.25
N ALA A 82 9.12 -2.54 -10.89
CA ALA A 82 10.18 -1.74 -10.30
C ALA A 82 10.69 -0.63 -11.25
N PRO A 83 11.09 -0.92 -12.51
CA PRO A 83 11.43 0.12 -13.45
C PRO A 83 10.23 1.01 -13.78
N ALA A 84 9.03 0.44 -13.96
CA ALA A 84 7.82 1.22 -14.22
C ALA A 84 7.53 2.22 -13.11
N ALA A 85 7.63 1.82 -11.84
CA ALA A 85 7.45 2.69 -10.69
C ALA A 85 8.51 3.79 -10.62
N PHE A 86 9.77 3.47 -10.91
CA PHE A 86 10.86 4.45 -10.94
C PHE A 86 10.64 5.55 -11.98
N PHE A 87 10.32 5.18 -13.22
CA PHE A 87 10.10 6.17 -14.27
C PHE A 87 8.76 6.92 -14.10
N ALA A 88 7.69 6.24 -13.75
CA ALA A 88 6.40 6.87 -13.52
C ALA A 88 6.42 7.83 -12.32
N ALA A 89 7.24 7.56 -11.31
CA ALA A 89 7.39 8.46 -10.16
C ALA A 89 7.97 9.82 -10.54
N GLN A 90 8.78 9.90 -11.59
CA GLN A 90 9.38 11.15 -12.08
C GLN A 90 8.39 12.05 -12.83
N ILE A 91 7.24 11.51 -13.22
CA ILE A 91 6.20 12.27 -13.93
C ILE A 91 5.48 13.17 -12.95
N LYS A 92 5.48 14.48 -13.23
CA LYS A 92 4.70 15.46 -12.49
C LYS A 92 3.34 15.61 -13.17
N LEU A 93 2.29 15.20 -12.47
CA LEU A 93 0.92 15.38 -12.94
C LEU A 93 0.38 16.74 -12.45
N PRO A 94 -0.41 17.47 -13.26
CA PRO A 94 -1.21 18.58 -12.78
C PRO A 94 -2.08 18.15 -11.58
N LYS A 95 -2.33 19.07 -10.64
CA LYS A 95 -3.06 18.78 -9.40
C LYS A 95 -4.41 18.09 -9.65
N GLU A 96 -5.14 18.57 -10.64
CA GLU A 96 -6.47 18.05 -11.02
C GLU A 96 -6.36 16.61 -11.53
N SER A 97 -5.42 16.35 -12.44
CA SER A 97 -5.19 15.00 -12.99
C SER A 97 -4.72 14.02 -11.91
N TYR A 98 -3.85 14.49 -10.99
CA TYR A 98 -3.40 13.68 -9.86
C TYR A 98 -4.55 13.36 -8.91
N SER A 99 -5.37 14.35 -8.55
CA SER A 99 -6.51 14.16 -7.66
C SER A 99 -7.54 13.20 -8.24
N LEU A 100 -7.84 13.33 -9.53
CA LEU A 100 -8.73 12.42 -10.25
C LEU A 100 -8.17 10.98 -10.26
N LEU A 101 -6.92 10.82 -10.67
CA LEU A 101 -6.25 9.51 -10.70
C LEU A 101 -6.24 8.87 -9.33
N LEU A 102 -5.80 9.62 -8.30
CA LEU A 102 -5.72 9.12 -6.93
C LEU A 102 -7.11 8.79 -6.38
N GLY A 103 -8.12 9.63 -6.62
CA GLY A 103 -9.50 9.39 -6.19
C GLY A 103 -10.04 8.08 -6.77
N VAL A 104 -9.86 7.84 -8.07
CA VAL A 104 -10.25 6.58 -8.72
C VAL A 104 -9.49 5.40 -8.12
N VAL A 105 -8.17 5.54 -7.94
CA VAL A 105 -7.32 4.51 -7.34
C VAL A 105 -7.79 4.14 -5.94
N LEU A 106 -8.11 5.13 -5.10
CA LEU A 106 -8.61 4.89 -3.73
C LEU A 106 -10.00 4.25 -3.72
N LEU A 107 -10.89 4.59 -4.67
CA LEU A 107 -12.19 3.92 -4.80
C LEU A 107 -12.05 2.45 -5.19
N VAL A 108 -11.23 2.15 -6.18
CA VAL A 108 -10.95 0.76 -6.60
C VAL A 108 -10.32 -0.02 -5.43
N ALA A 109 -9.44 0.62 -4.69
CA ALA A 109 -8.83 0.07 -3.49
C ALA A 109 -9.86 -0.23 -2.40
N ALA A 110 -10.76 0.71 -2.11
CA ALA A 110 -11.85 0.52 -1.15
C ALA A 110 -12.76 -0.64 -1.52
N LEU A 111 -13.16 -0.74 -2.80
CA LEU A 111 -13.95 -1.86 -3.32
C LEU A 111 -13.21 -3.20 -3.14
N GLY A 112 -11.89 -3.24 -3.41
CA GLY A 112 -11.04 -4.40 -3.18
C GLY A 112 -11.04 -4.82 -1.70
N VAL A 113 -10.89 -3.86 -0.80
CA VAL A 113 -10.90 -4.08 0.66
C VAL A 113 -12.26 -4.61 1.13
N PHE A 114 -13.37 -4.01 0.71
CA PHE A 114 -14.72 -4.48 1.07
C PHE A 114 -15.01 -5.90 0.55
N ARG A 115 -14.65 -6.19 -0.71
CA ARG A 115 -14.80 -7.53 -1.28
C ARG A 115 -13.96 -8.57 -0.55
N SER A 116 -12.73 -8.22 -0.16
CA SER A 116 -11.87 -9.11 0.61
C SER A 116 -12.40 -9.36 2.03
N ALA A 117 -13.08 -8.36 2.63
CA ALA A 117 -13.74 -8.53 3.92
C ALA A 117 -14.91 -9.53 3.87
N ALA A 118 -15.66 -9.52 2.75
CA ALA A 118 -16.79 -10.45 2.55
C ALA A 118 -16.36 -11.89 2.24
N ARG A 119 -15.15 -12.09 1.70
CA ARG A 119 -14.62 -13.42 1.31
C ARG A 119 -13.76 -14.10 2.35
N ALA A 120 -13.30 -13.39 3.37
CA ALA A 120 -12.36 -13.89 4.37
C ALA A 120 -12.79 -15.21 5.07
N GLU A 121 -14.07 -15.56 5.01
CA GLU A 121 -14.61 -16.78 5.61
C GLU A 121 -14.67 -17.98 4.63
N ARG A 122 -14.45 -17.79 3.31
CA ARG A 122 -14.66 -18.84 2.30
C ARG A 122 -13.40 -19.35 1.61
N ASP A 123 -12.28 -18.65 1.69
CA ASP A 123 -11.15 -18.84 0.76
C ASP A 123 -10.02 -19.77 1.23
N ASP A 124 -10.10 -20.39 2.42
CA ASP A 124 -9.02 -21.27 2.91
C ASP A 124 -9.01 -22.70 2.33
N ILE A 125 -10.02 -23.07 1.53
CA ILE A 125 -10.24 -24.51 1.21
C ILE A 125 -9.77 -24.94 -0.19
N GLU A 126 -9.58 -24.04 -1.16
CA GLU A 126 -9.28 -24.45 -2.55
C GLU A 126 -8.20 -23.68 -3.32
N SER A 127 -7.24 -23.06 -2.67
CA SER A 127 -6.13 -22.46 -3.40
C SER A 127 -5.13 -23.55 -3.82
N ILE A 128 -5.31 -24.12 -4.99
CA ILE A 128 -4.30 -24.89 -5.67
C ILE A 128 -3.15 -23.93 -5.97
N GLY A 129 -2.01 -24.08 -5.29
CA GLY A 129 -0.83 -23.24 -5.47
C GLY A 129 -0.30 -23.27 -6.91
N ARG A 130 -0.98 -22.58 -7.80
CA ARG A 130 -0.59 -22.43 -9.20
C ARG A 130 0.55 -21.43 -9.27
N ARG A 131 1.55 -21.76 -10.06
CA ARG A 131 2.64 -20.84 -10.36
C ARG A 131 2.08 -19.62 -11.08
N VAL A 132 2.52 -18.43 -10.69
CA VAL A 132 2.19 -17.20 -11.42
C VAL A 132 2.76 -17.30 -12.83
N PRO A 133 1.93 -17.20 -13.89
CA PRO A 133 2.44 -17.16 -15.26
C PRO A 133 3.27 -15.89 -15.48
N TRP A 134 4.41 -16.01 -16.16
CA TRP A 134 5.35 -14.89 -16.32
C TRP A 134 4.74 -13.70 -17.07
N LEU A 135 4.13 -13.94 -18.24
CA LEU A 135 3.60 -12.85 -19.06
C LEU A 135 2.47 -12.07 -18.36
N PRO A 136 1.42 -12.70 -17.81
CA PRO A 136 0.44 -11.98 -16.98
C PRO A 136 1.07 -11.29 -15.78
N GLY A 137 2.05 -11.91 -15.10
CA GLY A 137 2.76 -11.29 -13.99
C GLY A 137 3.48 -10.01 -14.37
N LEU A 138 4.20 -10.00 -15.50
CA LEU A 138 4.89 -8.82 -16.03
C LEU A 138 3.91 -7.70 -16.41
N LEU A 139 2.83 -8.02 -17.14
CA LEU A 139 1.85 -7.03 -17.58
C LEU A 139 1.13 -6.38 -16.38
N ILE A 140 0.66 -7.20 -15.45
CA ILE A 140 0.00 -6.74 -14.23
C ILE A 140 0.98 -5.95 -13.35
N GLY A 141 2.18 -6.49 -13.15
CA GLY A 141 3.23 -5.83 -12.39
C GLY A 141 3.58 -4.47 -12.97
N GLY A 142 3.81 -4.40 -14.28
CA GLY A 142 4.11 -3.15 -14.98
C GLY A 142 2.99 -2.11 -14.84
N GLY A 143 1.73 -2.51 -15.08
CA GLY A 143 0.58 -1.62 -14.91
C GLY A 143 0.42 -1.09 -13.48
N ILE A 144 0.53 -1.98 -12.47
CA ILE A 144 0.49 -1.57 -11.06
C ILE A 144 1.71 -0.71 -10.71
N GLY A 145 2.89 -1.00 -11.28
CA GLY A 145 4.10 -0.21 -11.09
C GLY A 145 3.93 1.23 -11.56
N VAL A 146 3.35 1.43 -12.76
CA VAL A 146 3.01 2.77 -13.28
C VAL A 146 2.07 3.49 -12.31
N LEU A 147 0.96 2.86 -11.93
CA LEU A 147 0.00 3.45 -10.99
C LEU A 147 0.66 3.76 -9.64
N SER A 148 1.49 2.86 -9.13
CA SER A 148 2.23 3.03 -7.89
C SER A 148 3.19 4.23 -7.95
N GLY A 149 3.93 4.36 -9.04
CA GLY A 149 4.85 5.49 -9.26
C GLY A 149 4.12 6.81 -9.38
N LEU A 150 3.04 6.87 -10.16
CA LEU A 150 2.25 8.09 -10.34
C LEU A 150 1.55 8.54 -9.05
N THR A 151 1.03 7.62 -8.26
CA THR A 151 0.20 7.94 -7.08
C THR A 151 0.96 7.91 -5.75
N GLY A 152 2.07 7.17 -5.66
CA GLY A 152 2.79 6.95 -4.40
C GLY A 152 2.17 5.88 -3.49
N THR A 153 1.21 5.07 -3.99
CA THR A 153 0.49 4.07 -3.18
C THR A 153 1.25 2.77 -2.94
N GLY A 154 2.36 2.53 -3.62
CA GLY A 154 3.15 1.30 -3.49
C GLY A 154 2.54 0.06 -4.14
N GLY A 155 1.24 0.06 -4.48
CA GLY A 155 0.57 -0.93 -5.33
C GLY A 155 0.05 -2.21 -4.67
N ALA A 156 0.37 -2.52 -3.40
CA ALA A 156 -0.08 -3.75 -2.73
C ALA A 156 -1.60 -3.89 -2.68
N ILE A 157 -2.30 -2.78 -2.58
CA ILE A 157 -3.76 -2.73 -2.46
C ILE A 157 -4.46 -3.29 -3.72
N PHE A 158 -3.79 -3.26 -4.87
CA PHE A 158 -4.29 -3.84 -6.12
C PHE A 158 -3.85 -5.30 -6.27
N LEU A 159 -2.59 -5.61 -5.89
CA LEU A 159 -2.02 -6.91 -6.15
C LEU A 159 -2.69 -8.00 -5.30
N THR A 160 -2.90 -7.78 -4.00
CA THR A 160 -3.49 -8.79 -3.10
C THR A 160 -4.87 -9.28 -3.58
N PRO A 161 -5.86 -8.39 -3.85
CA PRO A 161 -7.16 -8.82 -4.35
C PRO A 161 -7.07 -9.57 -5.69
N LEU A 162 -6.16 -9.14 -6.56
CA LEU A 162 -5.98 -9.74 -7.88
C LEU A 162 -5.41 -11.16 -7.77
N LEU A 163 -4.41 -11.39 -6.91
CA LEU A 163 -3.85 -12.71 -6.65
C LEU A 163 -4.90 -13.70 -6.11
N LEU A 164 -5.75 -13.20 -5.19
CA LEU A 164 -6.84 -13.99 -4.61
C LEU A 164 -7.95 -14.25 -5.64
N PHE A 165 -8.32 -13.24 -6.43
CA PHE A 165 -9.33 -13.41 -7.48
C PHE A 165 -8.89 -14.38 -8.56
N ALA A 166 -7.63 -14.31 -8.98
CA ALA A 166 -7.05 -15.24 -9.93
C ALA A 166 -6.81 -16.64 -9.35
N ARG A 167 -7.01 -16.84 -8.04
CA ARG A 167 -6.75 -18.11 -7.31
C ARG A 167 -5.33 -18.64 -7.51
N TRP A 168 -4.35 -17.73 -7.66
CA TRP A 168 -2.97 -18.12 -7.90
C TRP A 168 -2.27 -18.62 -6.64
N MET A 169 -2.70 -18.14 -5.48
CA MET A 169 -2.08 -18.52 -4.20
C MET A 169 -3.03 -18.31 -3.01
N PRO A 170 -2.80 -19.00 -1.88
CA PRO A 170 -3.57 -18.78 -0.65
C PRO A 170 -3.33 -17.42 -0.04
N THR A 171 -4.26 -16.96 0.81
CA THR A 171 -4.28 -15.60 1.39
C THR A 171 -2.96 -15.19 2.03
N ARG A 172 -2.30 -16.07 2.80
CA ARG A 172 -1.03 -15.75 3.46
C ARG A 172 0.10 -15.55 2.46
N GLU A 173 0.19 -16.38 1.43
CA GLU A 173 1.19 -16.23 0.35
C GLU A 173 0.89 -14.99 -0.50
N ALA A 174 -0.38 -14.68 -0.79
CA ALA A 174 -0.78 -13.47 -1.49
C ALA A 174 -0.37 -12.20 -0.72
N SER A 175 -0.60 -12.18 0.60
CA SER A 175 -0.14 -11.10 1.46
C SER A 175 1.39 -10.97 1.47
N GLY A 176 2.12 -12.09 1.62
CA GLY A 176 3.58 -12.09 1.58
C GLY A 176 4.14 -11.61 0.24
N THR A 177 3.57 -12.07 -0.88
CA THR A 177 3.93 -11.61 -2.24
C THR A 177 3.66 -10.11 -2.40
N SER A 178 2.50 -9.63 -1.93
CA SER A 178 2.13 -8.21 -2.04
C SER A 178 2.97 -7.30 -1.16
N VAL A 179 3.37 -7.74 0.04
CA VAL A 179 4.28 -6.96 0.90
C VAL A 179 5.67 -6.86 0.29
N ALA A 180 6.21 -7.94 -0.29
CA ALA A 180 7.48 -7.89 -1.01
C ALA A 180 7.40 -6.94 -2.23
N PHE A 181 6.33 -7.04 -2.99
CA PHE A 181 6.06 -6.18 -4.14
C PHE A 181 5.97 -4.70 -3.75
N VAL A 182 5.18 -4.36 -2.72
CA VAL A 182 5.03 -2.97 -2.29
C VAL A 182 6.31 -2.38 -1.73
N TRP A 183 7.10 -3.19 -1.03
CA TRP A 183 8.38 -2.73 -0.50
C TRP A 183 9.34 -2.34 -1.63
N ILE A 184 9.48 -3.19 -2.66
CA ILE A 184 10.34 -2.92 -3.81
C ILE A 184 9.82 -1.72 -4.62
N ASN A 185 8.52 -1.64 -4.89
CA ASN A 185 7.93 -0.50 -5.60
C ASN A 185 8.04 0.80 -4.80
N SER A 186 7.95 0.76 -3.48
CA SER A 186 8.15 1.94 -2.64
C SER A 186 9.61 2.39 -2.69
N LEU A 187 10.56 1.45 -2.70
CA LEU A 187 11.97 1.77 -2.83
C LEU A 187 12.29 2.41 -4.19
N THR A 188 11.85 1.77 -5.27
CA THR A 188 12.11 2.27 -6.64
C THR A 188 11.34 3.54 -6.96
N GLY A 189 10.08 3.65 -6.53
CA GLY A 189 9.28 4.87 -6.68
C GLY A 189 9.84 6.04 -5.88
N LEU A 190 10.28 5.82 -4.65
CA LEU A 190 10.94 6.85 -3.84
C LEU A 190 12.27 7.28 -4.49
N ALA A 191 13.07 6.32 -4.95
CA ALA A 191 14.31 6.62 -5.67
C ALA A 191 14.04 7.46 -6.93
N GLY A 192 12.98 7.16 -7.70
CA GLY A 192 12.55 7.94 -8.86
C GLY A 192 12.13 9.36 -8.49
N LEU A 193 11.37 9.55 -7.40
CA LEU A 193 10.98 10.88 -6.91
C LEU A 193 12.18 11.70 -6.46
N LEU A 194 13.09 11.11 -5.69
CA LEU A 194 14.29 11.80 -5.20
C LEU A 194 15.23 12.16 -6.35
N HIS A 195 15.33 11.32 -7.37
CA HIS A 195 16.08 11.61 -8.60
C HIS A 195 15.51 12.82 -9.35
N ALA A 196 14.17 12.97 -9.37
CA ALA A 196 13.47 14.08 -10.02
C ALA A 196 13.34 15.35 -9.16
N SER A 197 14.19 15.54 -8.16
CA SER A 197 14.19 16.68 -7.22
C SER A 197 13.08 16.62 -6.17
N GLY A 198 12.57 15.45 -5.85
CA GLY A 198 11.66 15.26 -4.71
C GLY A 198 12.37 15.54 -3.38
N THR A 199 11.67 16.19 -2.46
CA THR A 199 12.16 16.44 -1.10
C THR A 199 11.35 15.67 -0.08
N LEU A 200 11.99 15.29 1.02
CA LEU A 200 11.33 14.66 2.15
C LEU A 200 10.96 15.73 3.18
N PRO A 201 9.76 15.65 3.78
CA PRO A 201 9.37 16.58 4.85
C PRO A 201 10.31 16.49 6.06
N SER A 202 10.56 17.62 6.71
CA SER A 202 11.38 17.68 7.94
C SER A 202 10.77 16.88 9.10
N ALA A 203 9.45 16.75 9.14
CA ALA A 203 8.72 15.96 10.13
C ALA A 203 8.77 14.43 9.89
N LEU A 204 9.36 13.96 8.77
CA LEU A 204 9.40 12.55 8.42
C LEU A 204 9.97 11.64 9.53
N PRO A 205 11.07 12.00 10.25
CA PRO A 205 11.59 11.13 11.31
C PRO A 205 10.57 10.82 12.40
N ILE A 206 9.74 11.80 12.80
CA ILE A 206 8.70 11.62 13.82
C ILE A 206 7.60 10.71 13.29
N TRP A 207 7.19 10.91 12.04
CA TRP A 207 6.20 10.07 11.38
C TRP A 207 6.69 8.64 11.20
N LEU A 208 7.98 8.42 10.92
CA LEU A 208 8.58 7.09 10.88
C LEU A 208 8.48 6.38 12.23
N VAL A 209 8.77 7.08 13.34
CA VAL A 209 8.60 6.52 14.69
C VAL A 209 7.13 6.17 14.95
N ALA A 210 6.19 7.07 14.63
CA ALA A 210 4.76 6.82 14.81
C ALA A 210 4.29 5.58 14.05
N VAL A 211 4.65 5.45 12.75
CA VAL A 211 4.24 4.27 11.97
C VAL A 211 4.95 3.00 12.39
N ALA A 212 6.20 3.07 12.87
CA ALA A 212 6.92 1.90 13.41
C ALA A 212 6.20 1.34 14.64
N LEU A 213 5.85 2.21 15.59
CA LEU A 213 5.08 1.82 16.79
C LEU A 213 3.70 1.28 16.39
N GLY A 214 3.01 1.95 15.46
CA GLY A 214 1.74 1.49 14.93
C GLY A 214 1.82 0.13 14.26
N ALA A 215 2.85 -0.12 13.45
CA ALA A 215 3.07 -1.39 12.77
C ALA A 215 3.37 -2.53 13.75
N LEU A 216 4.17 -2.28 14.77
CA LEU A 216 4.48 -3.26 15.81
C LEU A 216 3.22 -3.64 16.60
N LEU A 217 2.44 -2.66 17.04
CA LEU A 217 1.17 -2.88 17.75
C LEU A 217 0.13 -3.55 16.85
N GLY A 218 -0.07 -3.03 15.64
CA GLY A 218 -1.06 -3.55 14.70
C GLY A 218 -0.85 -5.02 14.37
N THR A 219 0.40 -5.42 14.18
CA THR A 219 0.74 -6.82 13.91
C THR A 219 0.45 -7.74 15.10
N GLN A 220 0.64 -7.26 16.33
CA GLN A 220 0.31 -8.04 17.53
C GLN A 220 -1.21 -8.15 17.73
N LEU A 221 -1.94 -7.05 17.50
CA LEU A 221 -3.40 -7.00 17.60
C LEU A 221 -4.08 -7.87 16.54
N GLY A 222 -3.61 -7.81 15.29
CA GLY A 222 -4.14 -8.63 14.20
C GLY A 222 -4.00 -10.13 14.43
N LEU A 223 -2.99 -10.55 15.19
CA LEU A 223 -2.78 -11.96 15.56
C LEU A 223 -3.67 -12.44 16.71
N ARG A 224 -4.21 -11.55 17.55
CA ARG A 224 -4.81 -11.95 18.85
C ARG A 224 -6.23 -11.50 19.12
N TRP A 225 -6.71 -10.32 18.66
CA TRP A 225 -7.84 -9.66 19.32
C TRP A 225 -8.91 -9.03 18.44
N MET A 226 -8.71 -8.76 17.17
CA MET A 226 -9.70 -8.01 16.40
C MET A 226 -10.25 -8.81 15.19
N PRO A 227 -11.58 -8.77 14.99
CA PRO A 227 -12.16 -9.36 13.78
C PRO A 227 -11.66 -8.60 12.56
N VAL A 228 -10.85 -9.26 11.73
CA VAL A 228 -10.26 -8.74 10.48
C VAL A 228 -11.30 -8.04 9.60
N LYS A 229 -12.55 -8.48 9.66
CA LYS A 229 -13.68 -7.92 8.94
C LYS A 229 -13.98 -6.47 9.33
N ALA A 230 -14.05 -6.16 10.64
CA ALA A 230 -14.32 -4.79 11.13
C ALA A 230 -13.21 -3.81 10.74
N LEU A 231 -11.94 -4.25 10.85
CA LEU A 231 -10.78 -3.46 10.45
C LEU A 231 -10.79 -3.13 8.96
N ARG A 232 -11.12 -4.12 8.10
CA ARG A 232 -11.22 -3.91 6.66
C ARG A 232 -12.36 -2.94 6.31
N HIS A 233 -13.50 -3.02 7.00
CA HIS A 233 -14.60 -2.08 6.77
C HIS A 233 -14.21 -0.65 7.15
N ALA A 234 -13.61 -0.44 8.33
CA ALA A 234 -13.14 0.89 8.75
C ALA A 234 -12.14 1.47 7.75
N LEU A 235 -11.20 0.65 7.28
CA LEU A 235 -10.25 1.03 6.25
C LEU A 235 -10.93 1.41 4.93
N GLY A 236 -11.87 0.59 4.46
CA GLY A 236 -12.63 0.87 3.25
C GLY A 236 -13.39 2.19 3.33
N VAL A 237 -14.00 2.49 4.48
CA VAL A 237 -14.71 3.76 4.70
C VAL A 237 -13.76 4.96 4.62
N VAL A 238 -12.60 4.91 5.27
CA VAL A 238 -11.59 5.99 5.19
C VAL A 238 -11.13 6.22 3.75
N LEU A 239 -10.89 5.14 2.99
CA LEU A 239 -10.49 5.25 1.59
C LEU A 239 -11.61 5.87 0.72
N VAL A 240 -12.88 5.53 0.96
CA VAL A 240 -14.01 6.14 0.24
C VAL A 240 -14.11 7.62 0.55
N ILE A 241 -14.04 8.03 1.82
CA ILE A 241 -14.11 9.45 2.21
C ILE A 241 -12.99 10.25 1.56
N ALA A 242 -11.75 9.73 1.58
CA ALA A 242 -10.62 10.39 0.95
C ALA A 242 -10.78 10.46 -0.58
N ALA A 243 -11.27 9.40 -1.21
CA ALA A 243 -11.52 9.37 -2.64
C ALA A 243 -12.58 10.39 -3.07
N LEU A 244 -13.71 10.45 -2.35
CA LEU A 244 -14.77 11.42 -2.64
C LEU A 244 -14.26 12.85 -2.49
N LYS A 245 -13.49 13.15 -1.43
CA LYS A 245 -12.87 14.46 -1.27
C LYS A 245 -11.99 14.83 -2.47
N LEU A 246 -11.16 13.90 -2.98
CA LEU A 246 -10.27 14.14 -4.10
C LEU A 246 -11.00 14.30 -5.45
N LEU A 247 -12.15 13.65 -5.60
CA LEU A 247 -12.93 13.70 -6.84
C LEU A 247 -13.85 14.93 -6.93
N PHE A 248 -14.26 15.48 -5.79
CA PHE A 248 -15.27 16.56 -5.74
C PHE A 248 -14.73 17.86 -5.10
N ALA A 249 -13.48 17.92 -4.67
CA ALA A 249 -12.80 19.12 -4.16
C ALA A 249 -11.88 19.72 -5.23
#